data_ff286aa84468f18f104e448a123e1b41
#
_entry.id   ff286aa84468f18f104e448a123e1b41
#
_cell.length_a   1.000
_cell.length_b   1.000
_cell.length_c   1.000
_cell.angle_alpha   90.00
_cell.angle_beta   90.00
_cell.angle_gamma   90.00
#
_symmetry.space_group_name_H-M   'P 1'
#
loop_
_entity.id
_entity.type
_entity.pdbx_description
1 polymer ?
#
loop_
_entity_poly.entity_id
_entity_poly.type
_entity_poly.pdbx_seq_one_letter_code
_entity_poly.pdbx_strand_id
1 'polypeptide(L)'
;GGVTHRYFFNENTLLKTTLAGTYSDQEAIQTTYDREFNPSPNIDQNSRSTNLILTSSLNRKVNNRFTNKTGLTFTQMFYNMNLELAPFIDQPLETISKGDGNTSLISAYNSSAWGINDKLSLNFGLHGQLLTLNNRWTLEPRASLKWQTNTRTSFALAYGMYSRMEKMDVYFVKTQSTGDRSVNKNLDFTKAHHLMLSFAYKVSENTSLKVEPYIQFLYDVPVMRDSSFSVLNRDEFFVENALVNKGRGRNFGVDFTWERALN
;
A
#
# COMPACT_ATOMS: atom_id res chain seq x y z
N GLY A 1 -2.52 -5.14 -18.71
CA GLY A 1 -1.86 -6.36 -19.18
C GLY A 1 -0.36 -6.32 -18.97
N GLY A 2 0.33 -7.47 -19.19
CA GLY A 2 1.78 -7.50 -19.03
C GLY A 2 2.42 -8.76 -19.60
N VAL A 3 3.76 -8.68 -19.77
CA VAL A 3 4.60 -9.77 -20.27
C VAL A 3 5.68 -10.06 -19.24
N THR A 4 5.92 -11.35 -19.01
CA THR A 4 6.96 -11.82 -18.08
C THR A 4 7.99 -12.67 -18.84
N HIS A 5 9.25 -12.30 -18.68
CA HIS A 5 10.39 -13.07 -19.13
C HIS A 5 11.08 -13.73 -17.94
N ARG A 6 11.50 -15.00 -18.11
CA ARG A 6 12.26 -15.75 -17.12
C ARG A 6 13.54 -16.25 -17.76
N TYR A 7 14.68 -15.98 -17.12
CA TYR A 7 15.97 -16.43 -17.57
C TYR A 7 16.68 -17.17 -16.45
N PHE A 8 17.04 -18.42 -16.70
CA PHE A 8 17.78 -19.28 -15.78
C PHE A 8 19.27 -19.16 -16.09
N PHE A 9 20.02 -18.56 -15.20
CA PHE A 9 21.49 -18.54 -15.30
C PHE A 9 22.06 -19.96 -15.04
N ASN A 10 21.43 -20.66 -14.10
CA ASN A 10 21.70 -22.03 -13.72
C ASN A 10 20.50 -22.57 -12.90
N GLU A 11 20.59 -23.83 -12.41
CA GLU A 11 19.52 -24.48 -11.63
C GLU A 11 19.17 -23.72 -10.32
N ASN A 12 20.08 -22.89 -9.83
CA ASN A 12 19.93 -22.19 -8.55
C ASN A 12 19.69 -20.67 -8.70
N THR A 13 19.72 -20.15 -9.91
CA THR A 13 19.63 -18.69 -10.13
C THR A 13 18.68 -18.37 -11.28
N LEU A 14 17.60 -17.69 -10.94
CA LEU A 14 16.54 -17.27 -11.85
C LEU A 14 16.39 -15.74 -11.82
N LEU A 15 16.48 -15.12 -12.98
CA LEU A 15 16.04 -13.74 -13.21
C LEU A 15 14.62 -13.75 -13.78
N LYS A 16 13.72 -13.01 -13.13
CA LYS A 16 12.37 -12.79 -13.62
C LYS A 16 12.17 -11.30 -13.86
N THR A 17 11.86 -10.93 -15.09
CA THR A 17 11.55 -9.54 -15.47
C THR A 17 10.14 -9.46 -16.03
N THR A 18 9.35 -8.52 -15.53
CA THR A 18 7.96 -8.28 -15.94
C THR A 18 7.80 -6.83 -16.37
N LEU A 19 7.25 -6.62 -17.56
CA LEU A 19 6.76 -5.33 -18.02
C LEU A 19 5.23 -5.37 -18.04
N ALA A 20 4.58 -4.43 -17.38
CA ALA A 20 3.13 -4.36 -17.28
C ALA A 20 2.63 -2.93 -17.48
N GLY A 21 1.38 -2.80 -17.92
CA GLY A 21 0.67 -1.53 -18.03
C GLY A 21 -0.74 -1.64 -17.47
N THR A 22 -1.17 -0.59 -16.77
CA THR A 22 -2.55 -0.41 -16.28
C THR A 22 -3.10 0.92 -16.77
N TYR A 23 -4.38 0.95 -17.01
CA TYR A 23 -5.14 2.15 -17.37
C TYR A 23 -6.41 2.17 -16.53
N SER A 24 -6.76 3.33 -16.01
CA SER A 24 -8.01 3.60 -15.32
C SER A 24 -8.52 4.96 -15.75
N ASP A 25 -9.82 5.03 -16.04
CA ASP A 25 -10.55 6.25 -16.35
C ASP A 25 -11.82 6.24 -15.50
N GLN A 26 -11.99 7.27 -14.69
CA GLN A 26 -13.12 7.40 -13.76
C GLN A 26 -13.75 8.77 -13.95
N GLU A 27 -15.04 8.78 -14.17
CA GLU A 27 -15.87 9.98 -14.23
C GLU A 27 -17.00 9.83 -13.22
N ALA A 28 -17.24 10.86 -12.42
CA ALA A 28 -18.37 10.91 -11.50
C ALA A 28 -18.98 12.31 -11.54
N ILE A 29 -20.23 12.38 -11.96
CA ILE A 29 -21.03 13.61 -11.97
C ILE A 29 -22.17 13.40 -10.98
N GLN A 30 -22.28 14.29 -9.99
CA GLN A 30 -23.39 14.31 -9.05
C GLN A 30 -24.13 15.62 -9.18
N THR A 31 -25.45 15.52 -9.34
CA THR A 31 -26.38 16.65 -9.35
C THR A 31 -27.27 16.57 -8.12
N THR A 32 -27.41 17.66 -7.41
CA THR A 32 -28.42 17.84 -6.36
C THR A 32 -29.58 18.66 -6.90
N TYR A 33 -30.64 18.76 -6.14
CA TYR A 33 -31.79 19.58 -6.50
C TYR A 33 -31.98 20.64 -5.43
N ASP A 34 -32.27 21.88 -5.86
CA ASP A 34 -32.64 22.96 -4.97
C ASP A 34 -34.05 22.73 -4.36
N ARG A 35 -34.52 23.68 -3.57
CA ARG A 35 -35.87 23.62 -2.95
C ARG A 35 -37.02 23.68 -3.97
N GLU A 36 -36.73 24.14 -5.17
CA GLU A 36 -37.68 24.27 -6.27
C GLU A 36 -37.58 23.10 -7.27
N PHE A 37 -36.75 22.08 -6.93
CA PHE A 37 -36.45 20.92 -7.77
C PHE A 37 -35.70 21.24 -9.07
N ASN A 38 -34.99 22.37 -9.13
CA ASN A 38 -34.08 22.64 -10.24
C ASN A 38 -32.76 21.86 -10.01
N PRO A 39 -32.17 21.27 -11.07
CA PRO A 39 -30.90 20.56 -10.96
C PRO A 39 -29.74 21.55 -10.70
N SER A 40 -28.96 21.29 -9.67
CA SER A 40 -27.76 22.04 -9.31
C SER A 40 -26.54 21.10 -9.33
N PRO A 41 -25.49 21.37 -10.12
CA PRO A 41 -24.26 20.60 -10.09
C PRO A 41 -23.64 20.59 -8.68
N ASN A 42 -23.24 19.42 -8.20
CA ASN A 42 -22.64 19.27 -6.88
C ASN A 42 -21.20 18.75 -6.93
N ILE A 43 -20.96 17.72 -7.76
CA ILE A 43 -19.64 17.13 -7.95
C ILE A 43 -19.40 16.92 -9.44
N ASP A 44 -18.22 17.31 -9.91
CA ASP A 44 -17.68 16.92 -11.21
C ASP A 44 -16.27 16.39 -10.98
N GLN A 45 -16.09 15.10 -11.19
CA GLN A 45 -14.81 14.41 -11.04
C GLN A 45 -14.45 13.70 -12.33
N ASN A 46 -13.27 13.98 -12.83
CA ASN A 46 -12.63 13.22 -13.90
C ASN A 46 -11.22 12.83 -13.45
N SER A 47 -10.89 11.54 -13.52
CA SER A 47 -9.59 11.03 -13.11
C SER A 47 -9.13 9.93 -14.05
N ARG A 48 -8.08 10.23 -14.78
CA ARG A 48 -7.43 9.30 -15.71
C ARG A 48 -6.01 8.98 -15.21
N SER A 49 -5.69 7.70 -15.14
CA SER A 49 -4.35 7.26 -14.77
C SER A 49 -3.85 6.13 -15.66
N THR A 50 -2.57 6.20 -16.01
CA THR A 50 -1.85 5.15 -16.73
C THR A 50 -0.56 4.84 -15.97
N ASN A 51 -0.31 3.57 -15.68
CA ASN A 51 0.94 3.16 -15.04
C ASN A 51 1.69 2.18 -15.94
N LEU A 52 2.99 2.45 -16.13
CA LEU A 52 3.94 1.52 -16.73
C LEU A 52 4.83 0.96 -15.63
N ILE A 53 4.88 -0.34 -15.50
CA ILE A 53 5.54 -1.03 -14.39
C ILE A 53 6.60 -1.98 -14.95
N LEU A 54 7.85 -1.75 -14.57
CA LEU A 54 8.97 -2.65 -14.82
C LEU A 54 9.41 -3.25 -13.49
N THR A 55 9.31 -4.57 -13.36
CA THR A 55 9.80 -5.30 -12.19
C THR A 55 10.86 -6.28 -12.62
N SER A 56 12.01 -6.29 -11.96
CA SER A 56 13.05 -7.30 -12.15
C SER A 56 13.44 -7.91 -10.80
N SER A 57 13.53 -9.23 -10.72
CA SER A 57 13.91 -9.93 -9.50
C SER A 57 14.84 -11.10 -9.79
N LEU A 58 15.93 -11.15 -9.03
CA LEU A 58 16.90 -12.23 -9.02
C LEU A 58 16.62 -13.14 -7.81
N ASN A 59 16.29 -14.39 -8.08
CA ASN A 59 16.11 -15.40 -7.06
C ASN A 59 17.32 -16.32 -7.08
N ARG A 60 17.97 -16.51 -5.93
CA ARG A 60 19.17 -17.34 -5.81
C ARG A 60 19.03 -18.32 -4.65
N LYS A 61 19.13 -19.60 -4.96
CA LYS A 61 19.30 -20.66 -3.98
C LYS A 61 20.81 -20.80 -3.73
N VAL A 62 21.29 -20.26 -2.61
CA VAL A 62 22.73 -20.29 -2.28
C VAL A 62 23.13 -21.71 -1.83
N ASN A 63 22.28 -22.35 -1.03
CA ASN A 63 22.39 -23.74 -0.61
C ASN A 63 21.01 -24.28 -0.20
N ASN A 64 20.94 -25.50 0.32
CA ASN A 64 19.67 -26.13 0.71
C ASN A 64 18.96 -25.44 1.88
N ARG A 65 19.66 -24.60 2.64
CA ARG A 65 19.13 -23.88 3.82
C ARG A 65 19.04 -22.38 3.63
N PHE A 66 19.63 -21.82 2.56
CA PHE A 66 19.65 -20.38 2.38
C PHE A 66 19.25 -20.01 0.94
N THR A 67 18.20 -19.18 0.86
CA THR A 67 17.73 -18.57 -0.39
C THR A 67 17.68 -17.06 -0.24
N ASN A 68 17.96 -16.35 -1.33
CA ASN A 68 17.89 -14.91 -1.39
C ASN A 68 17.09 -14.47 -2.61
N LYS A 69 16.32 -13.40 -2.44
CA LYS A 69 15.59 -12.73 -3.51
C LYS A 69 15.86 -11.23 -3.42
N THR A 70 16.43 -10.68 -4.48
CA THR A 70 16.64 -9.23 -4.65
C THR A 70 15.82 -8.74 -5.82
N GLY A 71 15.16 -7.62 -5.70
CA GLY A 71 14.34 -7.07 -6.77
C GLY A 71 14.28 -5.57 -6.78
N LEU A 72 13.94 -5.06 -7.96
CA LEU A 72 13.70 -3.65 -8.25
C LEU A 72 12.36 -3.53 -8.97
N THR A 73 11.55 -2.55 -8.58
CA THR A 73 10.33 -2.16 -9.29
C THR A 73 10.40 -0.68 -9.60
N PHE A 74 10.20 -0.35 -10.86
CA PHE A 74 10.03 1.02 -11.35
C PHE A 74 8.61 1.16 -11.86
N THR A 75 7.83 2.06 -11.27
CA THR A 75 6.48 2.40 -11.69
C THR A 75 6.46 3.84 -12.18
N GLN A 76 6.27 4.04 -13.48
CA GLN A 76 6.00 5.35 -14.07
C GLN A 76 4.49 5.57 -14.07
N MET A 77 4.05 6.61 -13.39
CA MET A 77 2.64 6.99 -13.23
C MET A 77 2.37 8.25 -14.04
N PHE A 78 1.44 8.20 -14.98
CA PHE A 78 0.87 9.33 -15.69
C PHE A 78 -0.53 9.57 -15.14
N TYR A 79 -0.85 10.82 -14.85
CA TYR A 79 -2.12 11.19 -14.26
C TYR A 79 -2.67 12.47 -14.88
N ASN A 80 -3.97 12.51 -15.06
CA ASN A 80 -4.75 13.70 -15.36
C ASN A 80 -6.01 13.61 -14.50
N MET A 81 -6.18 14.56 -13.59
CA MET A 81 -7.29 14.56 -12.65
C MET A 81 -7.81 15.96 -12.45
N ASN A 82 -9.14 16.06 -12.33
CA ASN A 82 -9.84 17.26 -11.95
C ASN A 82 -11.00 16.86 -11.04
N LEU A 83 -11.11 17.51 -9.90
CA LEU A 83 -12.21 17.37 -8.96
C LEU A 83 -12.74 18.77 -8.65
N GLU A 84 -14.00 18.97 -8.92
CA GLU A 84 -14.71 20.22 -8.65
C GLU A 84 -15.92 19.91 -7.77
N LEU A 85 -16.16 20.77 -6.80
CA LEU A 85 -17.28 20.69 -5.87
C LEU A 85 -18.00 22.04 -5.79
N ALA A 86 -19.32 21.99 -5.65
CA ALA A 86 -20.08 23.16 -5.25
C ALA A 86 -19.98 23.34 -3.72
N PRO A 87 -19.53 24.50 -3.21
CA PRO A 87 -19.46 24.75 -1.77
C PRO A 87 -20.84 24.68 -1.09
N PHE A 88 -21.88 25.08 -1.81
CA PHE A 88 -23.28 25.01 -1.41
C PHE A 88 -24.15 24.74 -2.62
N ILE A 89 -25.41 24.33 -2.39
CA ILE A 89 -26.42 24.21 -3.45
C ILE A 89 -26.55 25.57 -4.18
N ASP A 90 -26.64 25.52 -5.50
CA ASP A 90 -26.74 26.69 -6.41
C ASP A 90 -25.49 27.59 -6.46
N GLN A 91 -24.37 27.11 -5.93
CA GLN A 91 -23.08 27.76 -6.14
C GLN A 91 -22.33 27.12 -7.32
N PRO A 92 -21.46 27.89 -8.00
CA PRO A 92 -20.60 27.33 -9.05
C PRO A 92 -19.63 26.30 -8.46
N LEU A 93 -19.26 25.34 -9.30
CA LEU A 93 -18.22 24.35 -8.96
C LEU A 93 -16.88 25.05 -8.74
N GLU A 94 -16.21 24.69 -7.66
CA GLU A 94 -14.84 25.14 -7.34
C GLU A 94 -13.86 23.99 -7.46
N THR A 95 -12.69 24.24 -8.02
CA THR A 95 -11.63 23.23 -8.16
C THR A 95 -11.03 22.89 -6.79
N ILE A 96 -11.23 21.66 -6.34
CA ILE A 96 -10.69 21.12 -5.07
C ILE A 96 -9.36 20.38 -5.31
N SER A 97 -9.24 19.63 -6.38
CA SER A 97 -8.00 18.94 -6.73
C SER A 97 -7.80 18.94 -8.23
N LYS A 98 -6.62 19.35 -8.67
CA LYS A 98 -6.27 19.35 -10.08
C LYS A 98 -4.80 19.03 -10.26
N GLY A 99 -4.51 18.01 -11.05
CA GLY A 99 -3.16 17.60 -11.41
C GLY A 99 -3.10 16.97 -12.78
N ASP A 100 -2.09 17.38 -13.55
CA ASP A 100 -1.74 16.78 -14.83
C ASP A 100 -0.23 16.61 -14.90
N GLY A 101 0.23 15.43 -15.28
CA GLY A 101 1.65 15.17 -15.37
C GLY A 101 2.04 13.72 -15.15
N ASN A 102 3.27 13.55 -14.65
CA ASN A 102 3.79 12.23 -14.35
C ASN A 102 4.73 12.24 -13.14
N THR A 103 4.90 11.09 -12.53
CA THR A 103 5.85 10.85 -11.45
C THR A 103 6.23 9.38 -11.42
N SER A 104 7.28 9.03 -10.67
CA SER A 104 7.71 7.64 -10.54
C SER A 104 7.73 7.21 -9.07
N LEU A 105 7.37 5.95 -8.85
CA LEU A 105 7.64 5.24 -7.61
C LEU A 105 8.71 4.17 -7.90
N ILE A 106 9.85 4.30 -7.23
CA ILE A 106 10.98 3.38 -7.35
C ILE A 106 11.05 2.56 -6.08
N SER A 107 11.05 1.24 -6.19
CA SER A 107 11.14 0.33 -5.03
C SER A 107 12.25 -0.67 -5.24
N ALA A 108 13.02 -0.94 -4.19
CA ALA A 108 14.03 -1.99 -4.17
C ALA A 108 13.89 -2.85 -2.91
N TYR A 109 14.14 -4.14 -3.05
CA TYR A 109 14.10 -5.03 -1.89
C TYR A 109 15.16 -6.13 -1.96
N ASN A 110 15.56 -6.55 -0.77
CA ASN A 110 16.29 -7.79 -0.56
C ASN A 110 15.57 -8.60 0.51
N SER A 111 15.37 -9.90 0.26
CA SER A 111 14.72 -10.82 1.18
C SER A 111 15.46 -12.14 1.18
N SER A 112 15.75 -12.66 2.37
CA SER A 112 16.46 -13.92 2.59
C SER A 112 15.62 -14.85 3.45
N ALA A 113 15.65 -16.13 3.12
CA ALA A 113 15.12 -17.20 3.94
C ALA A 113 16.24 -18.13 4.35
N TRP A 114 16.39 -18.36 5.66
CA TRP A 114 17.44 -19.18 6.23
C TRP A 114 16.85 -20.25 7.15
N GLY A 115 17.01 -21.51 6.74
CA GLY A 115 16.78 -22.68 7.60
C GLY A 115 17.95 -22.86 8.55
N ILE A 116 17.85 -22.30 9.76
CA ILE A 116 18.91 -22.40 10.77
C ILE A 116 19.17 -23.87 11.13
N ASN A 117 18.09 -24.60 11.31
CA ASN A 117 18.09 -26.07 11.44
C ASN A 117 16.72 -26.61 10.97
N ASP A 118 16.46 -27.91 11.14
CA ASP A 118 15.25 -28.59 10.66
C ASP A 118 13.97 -28.11 11.38
N LYS A 119 14.10 -27.44 12.54
CA LYS A 119 12.99 -26.92 13.34
C LYS A 119 12.87 -25.40 13.33
N LEU A 120 13.91 -24.70 12.94
CA LEU A 120 13.99 -23.24 13.08
C LEU A 120 14.32 -22.59 11.75
N SER A 121 13.48 -21.69 11.29
CA SER A 121 13.69 -20.89 10.07
C SER A 121 13.50 -19.41 10.32
N LEU A 122 14.37 -18.59 9.75
CA LEU A 122 14.36 -17.15 9.81
C LEU A 122 14.17 -16.59 8.40
N ASN A 123 13.17 -15.73 8.22
CA ASN A 123 13.08 -14.86 7.05
C ASN A 123 13.39 -13.43 7.48
N PHE A 124 14.19 -12.72 6.70
CA PHE A 124 14.51 -11.33 6.95
C PHE A 124 14.72 -10.59 5.65
N GLY A 125 14.45 -9.31 5.66
CA GLY A 125 14.57 -8.48 4.47
C GLY A 125 14.48 -7.01 4.74
N LEU A 126 14.79 -6.26 3.71
CA LEU A 126 14.72 -4.81 3.67
C LEU A 126 14.05 -4.39 2.37
N HIS A 127 13.11 -3.46 2.45
CA HIS A 127 12.45 -2.87 1.31
C HIS A 127 12.59 -1.36 1.39
N GLY A 128 12.87 -0.70 0.29
CA GLY A 128 12.94 0.76 0.20
C GLY A 128 12.09 1.27 -0.93
N GLN A 129 11.52 2.45 -0.76
CA GLN A 129 10.72 3.16 -1.77
C GLN A 129 11.14 4.63 -1.86
N LEU A 130 11.07 5.19 -3.07
CA LEU A 130 11.28 6.61 -3.38
C LEU A 130 10.15 7.08 -4.29
N LEU A 131 9.40 8.09 -3.86
CA LEU A 131 8.43 8.80 -4.68
C LEU A 131 9.08 10.07 -5.26
N THR A 132 9.20 10.15 -6.57
CA THR A 132 9.87 11.27 -7.24
C THR A 132 9.05 12.57 -7.24
N LEU A 133 7.74 12.49 -7.01
CA LEU A 133 6.84 13.65 -6.92
C LEU A 133 7.33 14.70 -5.92
N ASN A 134 7.87 14.24 -4.79
CA ASN A 134 8.29 15.08 -3.67
C ASN A 134 9.62 14.63 -3.03
N ASN A 135 10.31 13.66 -3.64
CA ASN A 135 11.55 13.04 -3.18
C ASN A 135 11.48 12.42 -1.77
N ARG A 136 10.27 11.97 -1.36
CA ARG A 136 10.09 11.24 -0.11
C ARG A 136 10.50 9.78 -0.30
N TRP A 137 11.15 9.24 0.71
CA TRP A 137 11.60 7.85 0.70
C TRP A 137 11.33 7.17 2.03
N THR A 138 11.34 5.85 2.02
CA THR A 138 11.12 5.02 3.20
C THR A 138 11.97 3.76 3.14
N LEU A 139 12.29 3.23 4.32
CA LEU A 139 13.04 1.99 4.50
C LEU A 139 12.28 1.09 5.46
N GLU A 140 11.99 -0.14 5.04
CA GLU A 140 11.05 -1.05 5.66
C GLU A 140 11.73 -2.38 6.03
N PRO A 141 12.29 -2.51 7.24
CA PRO A 141 12.80 -3.78 7.73
C PRO A 141 11.66 -4.76 8.03
N ARG A 142 11.90 -6.04 7.73
CA ARG A 142 10.96 -7.15 7.97
C ARG A 142 11.73 -8.37 8.44
N ALA A 143 11.19 -9.07 9.43
CA ALA A 143 11.76 -10.32 9.90
C ALA A 143 10.66 -11.26 10.42
N SER A 144 10.84 -12.57 10.23
CA SER A 144 9.98 -13.57 10.85
C SER A 144 10.79 -14.80 11.24
N LEU A 145 10.54 -15.29 12.43
CA LEU A 145 11.12 -16.49 12.97
C LEU A 145 10.03 -17.54 13.12
N LYS A 146 10.22 -18.72 12.52
CA LYS A 146 9.30 -19.86 12.68
C LYS A 146 10.01 -20.98 13.40
N TRP A 147 9.36 -21.53 14.41
CA TRP A 147 9.81 -22.67 15.20
C TRP A 147 8.82 -23.82 15.13
N GLN A 148 9.25 -24.92 14.52
CA GLN A 148 8.52 -26.18 14.46
C GLN A 148 8.91 -27.03 15.69
N THR A 149 8.10 -27.03 16.74
CA THR A 149 8.42 -27.75 17.99
C THR A 149 8.34 -29.25 17.80
N ASN A 150 7.33 -29.73 17.05
CA ASN A 150 7.13 -31.12 16.67
C ASN A 150 6.35 -31.22 15.34
N THR A 151 5.99 -32.42 14.89
CA THR A 151 5.29 -32.64 13.62
C THR A 151 3.89 -32.02 13.56
N ARG A 152 3.29 -31.64 14.69
CA ARG A 152 1.94 -31.09 14.78
C ARG A 152 1.90 -29.62 15.18
N THR A 153 2.94 -29.10 15.83
CA THR A 153 2.90 -27.78 16.46
C THR A 153 3.98 -26.87 15.94
N SER A 154 3.61 -25.66 15.53
CA SER A 154 4.57 -24.60 15.19
C SER A 154 4.17 -23.25 15.75
N PHE A 155 5.16 -22.44 16.04
CA PHE A 155 5.06 -21.04 16.45
C PHE A 155 5.78 -20.17 15.43
N ALA A 156 5.28 -18.95 15.22
CA ALA A 156 6.01 -17.94 14.48
C ALA A 156 5.83 -16.57 15.13
N LEU A 157 6.89 -15.77 15.05
CA LEU A 157 6.91 -14.35 15.38
C LEU A 157 7.29 -13.59 14.14
N ALA A 158 6.50 -12.61 13.76
CA ALA A 158 6.77 -11.75 12.62
C ALA A 158 6.69 -10.28 13.01
N TYR A 159 7.64 -9.51 12.51
CA TYR A 159 7.67 -8.07 12.57
C TYR A 159 7.91 -7.51 11.18
N GLY A 160 7.23 -6.41 10.85
CA GLY A 160 7.47 -5.69 9.62
C GLY A 160 7.10 -4.22 9.75
N MET A 161 7.90 -3.37 9.15
CA MET A 161 7.53 -2.01 8.84
C MET A 161 6.99 -1.97 7.42
N TYR A 162 5.92 -1.24 7.20
CA TYR A 162 5.25 -1.06 5.91
C TYR A 162 4.95 0.41 5.70
N SER A 163 4.98 0.83 4.45
CA SER A 163 4.61 2.18 4.09
C SER A 163 3.81 2.21 2.80
N ARG A 164 3.02 3.25 2.62
CA ARG A 164 2.31 3.54 1.38
C ARG A 164 2.27 5.04 1.11
N MET A 165 2.36 5.40 -0.17
CA MET A 165 2.00 6.74 -0.62
C MET A 165 0.48 6.93 -0.54
N GLU A 166 0.01 8.16 -0.47
CA GLU A 166 -1.40 8.49 -0.57
C GLU A 166 -1.90 8.36 -2.02
N LYS A 167 -3.21 8.43 -2.23
CA LYS A 167 -3.78 8.53 -3.57
C LYS A 167 -3.31 9.83 -4.21
N MET A 168 -3.17 9.83 -5.55
CA MET A 168 -2.63 11.00 -6.28
C MET A 168 -3.48 12.25 -6.09
N ASP A 169 -4.80 12.11 -6.00
CA ASP A 169 -5.73 13.22 -5.75
C ASP A 169 -5.43 13.97 -4.45
N VAL A 170 -5.00 13.28 -3.41
CA VAL A 170 -4.63 13.88 -2.11
C VAL A 170 -3.44 14.84 -2.23
N TYR A 171 -2.45 14.53 -3.07
CA TYR A 171 -1.27 15.39 -3.25
C TYR A 171 -1.59 16.69 -3.98
N PHE A 172 -2.64 16.71 -4.79
CA PHE A 172 -3.00 17.84 -5.66
C PHE A 172 -4.18 18.67 -5.15
N VAL A 173 -4.53 18.48 -3.88
CA VAL A 173 -5.54 19.31 -3.21
C VAL A 173 -5.14 20.78 -3.24
N LYS A 174 -6.09 21.65 -3.58
CA LYS A 174 -6.02 23.10 -3.58
C LYS A 174 -6.98 23.64 -2.51
N THR A 175 -6.67 24.76 -1.93
CA THR A 175 -7.57 25.46 -1.01
C THR A 175 -7.76 26.89 -1.48
N GLN A 176 -8.89 27.50 -1.18
CA GLN A 176 -9.17 28.90 -1.55
C GLN A 176 -8.07 29.86 -1.10
N SER A 177 -7.45 29.62 0.06
CA SER A 177 -6.38 30.45 0.61
C SER A 177 -5.05 30.32 -0.14
N THR A 178 -4.86 29.25 -0.93
CA THR A 178 -3.60 28.96 -1.63
C THR A 178 -3.72 29.12 -3.15
N GLY A 179 -4.93 29.35 -3.66
CA GLY A 179 -5.18 29.46 -5.10
C GLY A 179 -4.74 28.20 -5.84
N ASP A 180 -3.88 28.34 -6.86
CA ASP A 180 -3.43 27.21 -7.70
C ASP A 180 -2.36 26.32 -7.04
N ARG A 181 -1.91 26.62 -5.84
CA ARG A 181 -0.85 25.85 -5.17
C ARG A 181 -1.41 24.59 -4.51
N SER A 182 -0.86 23.43 -4.85
CA SER A 182 -1.17 22.15 -4.18
C SER A 182 -0.61 22.13 -2.76
N VAL A 183 -1.48 22.05 -1.74
CA VAL A 183 -1.10 22.16 -0.32
C VAL A 183 -0.48 20.88 0.23
N ASN A 184 -0.82 19.72 -0.33
CA ASN A 184 -0.47 18.41 0.17
C ASN A 184 0.69 17.74 -0.60
N LYS A 185 1.31 18.45 -1.57
CA LYS A 185 2.35 17.86 -2.45
C LYS A 185 3.53 17.26 -1.68
N ASN A 186 3.83 17.80 -0.50
CA ASN A 186 4.98 17.38 0.32
C ASN A 186 4.63 16.33 1.40
N LEU A 187 3.44 15.72 1.35
CA LEU A 187 3.10 14.63 2.26
C LEU A 187 4.09 13.48 2.14
N ASP A 188 4.44 12.90 3.28
CA ASP A 188 5.27 11.70 3.39
C ASP A 188 4.42 10.45 3.24
N PHE A 189 5.06 9.29 3.18
CA PHE A 189 4.40 7.99 3.28
C PHE A 189 3.69 7.82 4.61
N THR A 190 2.49 7.29 4.59
CA THR A 190 1.86 6.70 5.78
C THR A 190 2.59 5.41 6.13
N LYS A 191 2.97 5.22 7.38
CA LYS A 191 3.80 4.12 7.85
C LYS A 191 3.12 3.31 8.94
N ALA A 192 3.46 2.02 9.04
CA ALA A 192 2.94 1.14 10.07
C ALA A 192 3.97 0.11 10.52
N HIS A 193 4.09 -0.08 11.84
CA HIS A 193 4.75 -1.24 12.42
C HIS A 193 3.72 -2.34 12.64
N HIS A 194 4.02 -3.54 12.19
CA HIS A 194 3.20 -4.73 12.39
C HIS A 194 3.97 -5.74 13.22
N LEU A 195 3.35 -6.25 14.26
CA LEU A 195 3.84 -7.37 15.06
C LEU A 195 2.76 -8.45 15.06
N MET A 196 3.12 -9.69 14.79
CA MET A 196 2.22 -10.82 14.74
C MET A 196 2.87 -12.03 15.38
N LEU A 197 2.11 -12.75 16.20
CA LEU A 197 2.43 -14.10 16.67
C LEU A 197 1.52 -15.07 15.90
N SER A 198 2.01 -16.27 15.63
CA SER A 198 1.22 -17.35 15.05
C SER A 198 1.46 -18.63 15.82
N PHE A 199 0.37 -19.28 16.22
CA PHE A 199 0.33 -20.64 16.74
C PHE A 199 -0.44 -21.51 15.75
N ALA A 200 0.18 -22.60 15.27
CA ALA A 200 -0.50 -23.53 14.38
C ALA A 200 -0.40 -24.95 14.98
N TYR A 201 -1.55 -25.64 14.97
CA TYR A 201 -1.69 -27.00 15.52
C TYR A 201 -2.43 -27.91 14.54
N LYS A 202 -1.81 -29.02 14.17
CA LYS A 202 -2.45 -30.11 13.43
C LYS A 202 -3.25 -31.00 14.39
N VAL A 203 -4.57 -30.85 14.39
CA VAL A 203 -5.49 -31.67 15.21
C VAL A 203 -5.52 -33.11 14.70
N SER A 204 -5.55 -33.28 13.37
CA SER A 204 -5.47 -34.57 12.68
C SER A 204 -4.71 -34.41 11.35
N GLU A 205 -4.60 -35.47 10.56
CA GLU A 205 -3.97 -35.38 9.22
C GLU A 205 -4.69 -34.38 8.30
N ASN A 206 -6.02 -34.27 8.44
CA ASN A 206 -6.87 -33.44 7.60
C ASN A 206 -7.40 -32.20 8.29
N THR A 207 -7.03 -31.94 9.55
CA THR A 207 -7.60 -30.82 10.32
C THR A 207 -6.50 -30.01 10.99
N SER A 208 -6.53 -28.71 10.79
CA SER A 208 -5.60 -27.75 11.42
C SER A 208 -6.34 -26.58 12.08
N LEU A 209 -5.75 -26.09 13.14
CA LEU A 209 -6.13 -24.86 13.84
C LEU A 209 -4.97 -23.89 13.79
N LYS A 210 -5.25 -22.63 13.51
CA LYS A 210 -4.28 -21.54 13.56
C LYS A 210 -4.85 -20.35 14.33
N VAL A 211 -4.05 -19.74 15.20
CA VAL A 211 -4.41 -18.57 16.00
C VAL A 211 -3.33 -17.53 15.83
N GLU A 212 -3.70 -16.32 15.42
CA GLU A 212 -2.77 -15.24 15.05
C GLU A 212 -3.18 -13.91 15.70
N PRO A 213 -2.75 -13.64 16.93
CA PRO A 213 -2.84 -12.30 17.49
C PRO A 213 -1.88 -11.35 16.78
N TYR A 214 -2.36 -10.13 16.50
CA TYR A 214 -1.57 -9.09 15.86
C TYR A 214 -1.81 -7.71 16.50
N ILE A 215 -0.84 -6.83 16.31
CA ILE A 215 -0.95 -5.41 16.61
C ILE A 215 -0.26 -4.60 15.52
N GLN A 216 -0.89 -3.47 15.16
CA GLN A 216 -0.38 -2.51 14.17
C GLN A 216 -0.34 -1.12 14.82
N PHE A 217 0.78 -0.43 14.67
CA PHE A 217 0.96 0.97 15.06
C PHE A 217 1.17 1.80 13.80
N LEU A 218 0.18 2.62 13.45
CA LEU A 218 0.25 3.54 12.32
C LEU A 218 0.84 4.87 12.78
N TYR A 219 1.67 5.47 11.96
CA TYR A 219 2.27 6.79 12.20
C TYR A 219 2.51 7.52 10.88
N ASP A 220 2.84 8.81 10.97
CA ASP A 220 2.94 9.71 9.82
C ASP A 220 1.66 9.72 8.97
N VAL A 221 0.50 9.43 9.58
CA VAL A 221 -0.79 9.46 8.90
C VAL A 221 -1.16 10.91 8.61
N PRO A 222 -1.59 11.25 7.38
CA PRO A 222 -2.08 12.58 7.07
C PRO A 222 -3.35 12.90 7.85
N VAL A 223 -3.33 14.02 8.57
CA VAL A 223 -4.43 14.55 9.36
C VAL A 223 -4.53 16.05 9.16
N MET A 224 -5.69 16.65 9.37
CA MET A 224 -5.82 18.11 9.49
C MET A 224 -5.08 18.59 10.75
N ARG A 225 -4.46 19.77 10.67
CA ARG A 225 -3.63 20.29 11.75
C ARG A 225 -4.44 20.54 13.04
N ASP A 226 -5.62 21.08 12.91
CA ASP A 226 -6.42 21.61 14.03
C ASP A 226 -7.81 20.94 14.11
N SER A 227 -7.93 19.71 13.61
CA SER A 227 -9.17 18.95 13.57
C SER A 227 -8.90 17.45 13.83
N SER A 228 -9.94 16.72 14.18
CA SER A 228 -9.92 15.26 14.32
C SER A 228 -9.95 14.49 12.99
N PHE A 229 -10.02 15.19 11.85
CA PHE A 229 -10.03 14.55 10.54
C PHE A 229 -8.73 13.81 10.26
N SER A 230 -8.85 12.56 9.82
CA SER A 230 -7.74 11.72 9.37
C SER A 230 -8.12 11.00 8.08
N VAL A 231 -7.19 10.86 7.15
CA VAL A 231 -7.41 10.06 5.93
C VAL A 231 -7.74 8.60 6.21
N LEU A 232 -7.45 8.08 7.42
CA LEU A 232 -7.84 6.73 7.84
C LEU A 232 -9.35 6.58 8.11
N ASN A 233 -10.00 7.68 8.50
CA ASN A 233 -11.43 7.73 8.84
C ASN A 233 -12.25 8.41 7.74
N ARG A 234 -11.78 8.30 6.51
CA ARG A 234 -12.39 8.95 5.36
C ARG A 234 -13.69 8.25 4.98
N ASP A 235 -14.81 8.94 5.13
CA ASP A 235 -16.13 8.52 4.65
C ASP A 235 -16.41 9.05 3.23
N GLU A 236 -15.71 10.13 2.83
CA GLU A 236 -15.86 10.78 1.52
C GLU A 236 -14.87 10.24 0.48
N PHE A 237 -15.22 10.33 -0.79
CA PHE A 237 -14.38 9.86 -1.90
C PHE A 237 -13.14 10.73 -2.15
N PHE A 238 -13.10 11.95 -1.59
CA PHE A 238 -12.06 12.96 -1.84
C PHE A 238 -11.57 13.62 -0.55
N VAL A 239 -10.47 14.34 -0.64
CA VAL A 239 -9.90 15.18 0.41
C VAL A 239 -9.83 16.61 -0.13
N GLU A 240 -10.35 17.55 0.64
CA GLU A 240 -10.36 19.00 0.29
C GLU A 240 -9.47 19.85 1.20
N ASN A 241 -8.82 19.23 2.17
CA ASN A 241 -8.13 19.93 3.24
C ASN A 241 -6.61 19.86 3.15
N ALA A 242 -5.93 20.88 3.69
CA ALA A 242 -4.50 20.83 3.94
C ALA A 242 -4.18 19.86 5.07
N LEU A 243 -3.26 18.93 4.82
CA LEU A 243 -2.91 17.84 5.71
C LEU A 243 -1.45 17.92 6.18
N VAL A 244 -1.18 17.32 7.33
CA VAL A 244 0.16 17.16 7.91
C VAL A 244 0.36 15.70 8.38
N ASN A 245 1.56 15.14 8.22
CA ASN A 245 1.89 13.77 8.64
C ASN A 245 2.16 13.67 10.15
N LYS A 246 1.12 13.88 10.98
CA LYS A 246 1.20 13.83 12.45
C LYS A 246 0.23 12.83 13.07
N GLY A 247 -0.64 12.24 12.27
CA GLY A 247 -1.62 11.27 12.73
C GLY A 247 -0.99 9.96 13.18
N ARG A 248 -1.66 9.29 14.11
CA ARG A 248 -1.30 7.99 14.65
C ARG A 248 -2.54 7.12 14.75
N GLY A 249 -2.37 5.82 14.58
CA GLY A 249 -3.44 4.85 14.73
C GLY A 249 -2.93 3.56 15.36
N ARG A 250 -3.86 2.76 15.89
CA ARG A 250 -3.55 1.46 16.44
C ARG A 250 -4.67 0.49 16.12
N ASN A 251 -4.31 -0.64 15.53
CA ASN A 251 -5.20 -1.77 15.30
C ASN A 251 -4.65 -2.98 16.03
N PHE A 252 -5.52 -3.80 16.59
CA PHE A 252 -5.14 -5.09 17.16
C PHE A 252 -6.30 -6.06 16.99
N GLY A 253 -5.97 -7.34 16.92
CA GLY A 253 -6.95 -8.39 16.73
C GLY A 253 -6.34 -9.76 16.92
N VAL A 254 -7.21 -10.76 16.80
CA VAL A 254 -6.83 -12.18 16.80
C VAL A 254 -7.58 -12.86 15.68
N ASP A 255 -6.85 -13.46 14.75
CA ASP A 255 -7.41 -14.26 13.67
C ASP A 255 -7.42 -15.74 14.08
N PHE A 256 -8.57 -16.40 13.86
CA PHE A 256 -8.75 -17.82 14.08
C PHE A 256 -9.05 -18.51 12.74
N THR A 257 -8.25 -19.50 12.39
CA THR A 257 -8.45 -20.30 11.19
C THR A 257 -8.61 -21.76 11.59
N TRP A 258 -9.74 -22.35 11.18
CA TRP A 258 -10.00 -23.77 11.27
C TRP A 258 -10.15 -24.33 9.86
N GLU A 259 -9.27 -25.24 9.49
CA GLU A 259 -9.28 -25.85 8.16
C GLU A 259 -9.48 -27.37 8.29
N ARG A 260 -10.37 -27.91 7.46
CA ARG A 260 -10.55 -29.35 7.30
C ARG A 260 -10.56 -29.70 5.81
N ALA A 261 -9.57 -30.46 5.38
CA ALA A 261 -9.57 -31.04 4.04
C ALA A 261 -10.63 -32.16 3.97
N LEU A 262 -11.49 -32.10 2.97
CA LEU A 262 -12.41 -33.20 2.64
C LEU A 262 -11.61 -34.23 1.83
N ASN A 263 -11.73 -35.51 2.20
CA ASN A 263 -11.16 -36.62 1.45
C ASN A 263 -12.02 -36.93 0.24
#